data_203778960de0bf996792ff04bf89f634
#
_entry.id   203778960de0bf996792ff04bf89f634
#
_cell.length_a   1.000
_cell.length_b   1.000
_cell.length_c   1.000
_cell.angle_alpha   90.00
_cell.angle_beta   90.00
_cell.angle_gamma   90.00
#
_symmetry.space_group_name_H-M   'P 1'
#
loop_
_entity.id
_entity.type
_entity.pdbx_description
1 polymer ?
#
loop_
_entity_poly.entity_id
_entity_poly.type
_entity_poly.pdbx_seq_one_letter_code
_entity_poly.pdbx_strand_id
1 'polypeptide(L)'
;DDLARGRSTFMVEMVETAAILNQADDRALVILDEIGRGTATYDGLSIAWATLEHLHDVNACRALFATHYHEMTSLSDKLKGAENATVSAKEWDGEVIFLHEVIKGKADRSYGVQVARLAGLPTTVVERAKAVLEALEKGQSQHAANPKAIIDDLPLFSAMPAPTPVPKAKESAVEKALLDILPDELTPREALQVLYDLKAKIG
;
A
#
# COMPACT_ATOMS: atom_id res chain seq x y z
N ASP A 1 -1.35 16.16 -11.68
CA ASP A 1 -0.37 17.05 -12.34
C ASP A 1 -1.13 18.05 -13.19
N ASP A 2 -0.98 19.34 -12.88
CA ASP A 2 -1.45 20.40 -13.78
C ASP A 2 -0.41 20.58 -14.91
N LEU A 3 -0.45 19.64 -15.85
CA LEU A 3 0.44 19.58 -17.02
C LEU A 3 0.40 20.88 -17.85
N ALA A 4 -0.73 21.62 -17.79
CA ALA A 4 -0.90 22.87 -18.52
C ALA A 4 -0.06 24.02 -17.94
N ARG A 5 0.37 23.93 -16.67
CA ARG A 5 1.17 24.95 -15.98
C ARG A 5 2.56 24.49 -15.56
N GLY A 6 2.95 23.24 -15.88
CA GLY A 6 4.27 22.69 -15.56
C GLY A 6 4.56 22.59 -14.05
N ARG A 7 3.52 22.55 -13.20
CA ARG A 7 3.69 22.42 -11.74
C ARG A 7 3.60 20.95 -11.35
N SER A 8 4.51 20.49 -10.49
CA SER A 8 4.39 19.19 -9.86
C SER A 8 3.22 19.19 -8.88
N THR A 9 2.62 18.00 -8.60
CA THR A 9 1.58 17.82 -7.58
C THR A 9 2.03 18.34 -6.22
N PHE A 10 3.29 18.13 -5.87
CA PHE A 10 3.90 18.66 -4.65
C PHE A 10 3.92 20.19 -4.60
N MET A 11 4.23 20.89 -5.72
CA MET A 11 4.20 22.35 -5.75
C MET A 11 2.77 22.89 -5.55
N VAL A 12 1.76 22.22 -6.12
CA VAL A 12 0.35 22.62 -5.93
C VAL A 12 -0.03 22.47 -4.46
N GLU A 13 0.29 21.33 -3.85
CA GLU A 13 0.08 21.07 -2.43
C GLU A 13 0.75 22.14 -1.54
N MET A 14 1.99 22.52 -1.84
CA MET A 14 2.69 23.56 -1.07
C MET A 14 2.07 24.95 -1.21
N VAL A 15 1.57 25.30 -2.39
CA VAL A 15 0.88 26.58 -2.61
C VAL A 15 -0.44 26.63 -1.81
N GLU A 16 -1.19 25.55 -1.80
CA GLU A 16 -2.43 25.44 -1.02
C GLU A 16 -2.15 25.48 0.49
N THR A 17 -1.14 24.74 0.94
CA THR A 17 -0.70 24.75 2.34
C THR A 17 -0.26 26.15 2.77
N ALA A 18 0.53 26.85 1.94
CA ALA A 18 0.95 28.22 2.21
C ALA A 18 -0.25 29.18 2.31
N ALA A 19 -1.25 29.03 1.45
CA ALA A 19 -2.47 29.83 1.52
C ALA A 19 -3.23 29.59 2.85
N ILE A 20 -3.36 28.34 3.29
CA ILE A 20 -3.99 27.96 4.55
C ILE A 20 -3.24 28.57 5.73
N LEU A 21 -1.93 28.36 5.83
CA LEU A 21 -1.13 28.83 6.96
C LEU A 21 -1.09 30.36 7.07
N ASN A 22 -1.17 31.08 5.94
CA ASN A 22 -1.21 32.53 5.93
C ASN A 22 -2.58 33.15 6.21
N GLN A 23 -3.67 32.38 6.06
CA GLN A 23 -5.05 32.92 6.15
C GLN A 23 -5.85 32.38 7.33
N ALA A 24 -5.50 31.20 7.85
CA ALA A 24 -6.22 30.59 8.97
C ALA A 24 -6.03 31.40 10.25
N ASP A 25 -7.12 31.63 10.96
CA ASP A 25 -7.18 32.24 12.29
C ASP A 25 -7.70 31.24 13.34
N ASP A 26 -7.85 31.66 14.57
CA ASP A 26 -8.30 30.86 15.72
C ASP A 26 -9.75 30.31 15.57
N ARG A 27 -10.52 30.81 14.60
CA ARG A 27 -11.88 30.34 14.28
C ARG A 27 -11.93 29.34 13.14
N ALA A 28 -10.80 29.17 12.44
CA ALA A 28 -10.72 28.27 11.31
C ALA A 28 -10.82 26.78 11.75
N LEU A 29 -11.32 25.94 10.85
CA LEU A 29 -11.13 24.51 10.88
C LEU A 29 -10.29 24.10 9.67
N VAL A 30 -9.11 23.61 9.92
CA VAL A 30 -8.17 23.17 8.89
C VAL A 30 -8.17 21.65 8.82
N ILE A 31 -8.29 21.12 7.60
CA ILE A 31 -8.22 19.67 7.34
C ILE A 31 -7.06 19.46 6.37
N LEU A 32 -6.04 18.73 6.82
CA LEU A 32 -4.90 18.35 6.01
C LEU A 32 -4.81 16.83 5.94
N ASP A 33 -4.69 16.32 4.72
CA ASP A 33 -4.67 14.89 4.45
C ASP A 33 -3.36 14.52 3.74
N GLU A 34 -2.47 13.80 4.45
CA GLU A 34 -1.19 13.27 3.98
C GLU A 34 -0.25 14.32 3.35
N ILE A 35 -0.15 15.51 3.95
CA ILE A 35 0.78 16.56 3.48
C ILE A 35 2.23 16.04 3.43
N GLY A 36 2.96 16.41 2.36
CA GLY A 36 4.36 16.03 2.17
C GLY A 36 4.56 14.71 1.45
N ARG A 37 3.50 14.08 0.93
CA ARG A 37 3.58 12.79 0.22
C ARG A 37 4.31 12.87 -1.12
N GLY A 38 4.36 14.04 -1.74
CA GLY A 38 4.91 14.27 -3.09
C GLY A 38 6.43 14.48 -3.15
N THR A 39 7.18 14.28 -2.06
CA THR A 39 8.63 14.51 -1.96
C THR A 39 9.34 13.37 -1.21
N ALA A 40 10.66 13.50 -0.98
CA ALA A 40 11.41 12.52 -0.18
C ALA A 40 10.87 12.45 1.25
N THR A 41 10.92 11.26 1.86
CA THR A 41 10.27 10.97 3.15
C THR A 41 10.65 11.97 4.25
N TYR A 42 11.94 12.27 4.41
CA TYR A 42 12.40 13.19 5.47
C TYR A 42 12.02 14.64 5.18
N ASP A 43 12.02 15.08 3.91
CA ASP A 43 11.56 16.42 3.53
C ASP A 43 10.06 16.55 3.82
N GLY A 44 9.26 15.56 3.41
CA GLY A 44 7.82 15.52 3.66
C GLY A 44 7.49 15.52 5.16
N LEU A 45 8.16 14.67 5.94
CA LEU A 45 8.01 14.64 7.41
C LEU A 45 8.36 16.00 8.04
N SER A 46 9.46 16.64 7.61
CA SER A 46 9.89 17.93 8.17
C SER A 46 8.87 19.03 7.89
N ILE A 47 8.31 19.05 6.68
CA ILE A 47 7.27 20.02 6.31
C ILE A 47 5.98 19.76 7.09
N ALA A 48 5.54 18.50 7.16
CA ALA A 48 4.33 18.12 7.89
C ALA A 48 4.45 18.47 9.38
N TRP A 49 5.60 18.21 9.98
CA TRP A 49 5.91 18.54 11.38
C TRP A 49 5.80 20.04 11.63
N ALA A 50 6.55 20.84 10.87
CA ALA A 50 6.55 22.31 11.00
C ALA A 50 5.18 22.91 10.73
N THR A 51 4.42 22.34 9.79
CA THR A 51 3.05 22.76 9.48
C THR A 51 2.12 22.54 10.68
N LEU A 52 2.19 21.38 11.34
CA LEU A 52 1.36 21.10 12.51
C LEU A 52 1.73 22.01 13.68
N GLU A 53 3.01 22.24 13.94
CA GLU A 53 3.45 23.19 14.96
C GLU A 53 2.96 24.62 14.67
N HIS A 54 3.01 25.06 13.42
CA HIS A 54 2.52 26.39 13.02
C HIS A 54 1.00 26.51 13.21
N LEU A 55 0.22 25.50 12.82
CA LEU A 55 -1.22 25.50 13.05
C LEU A 55 -1.58 25.59 14.54
N HIS A 56 -0.78 24.93 15.39
CA HIS A 56 -0.96 24.92 16.83
C HIS A 56 -0.57 26.24 17.49
N ASP A 57 0.67 26.72 17.23
CA ASP A 57 1.28 27.82 17.98
C ASP A 57 0.95 29.20 17.41
N VAL A 58 0.74 29.30 16.09
CA VAL A 58 0.55 30.59 15.40
C VAL A 58 -0.88 30.79 14.98
N ASN A 59 -1.46 29.89 14.21
CA ASN A 59 -2.86 29.98 13.79
C ASN A 59 -3.83 29.70 14.95
N ALA A 60 -3.42 28.90 15.92
CA ALA A 60 -4.22 28.48 17.09
C ALA A 60 -5.61 27.96 16.71
N CYS A 61 -5.73 27.37 15.53
CA CYS A 61 -6.98 26.91 14.93
C CYS A 61 -7.30 25.44 15.31
N ARG A 62 -8.51 25.01 15.00
CA ARG A 62 -8.85 23.59 15.05
C ARG A 62 -8.32 22.90 13.81
N ALA A 63 -7.65 21.75 13.98
CA ALA A 63 -7.12 20.99 12.87
C ALA A 63 -7.46 19.50 12.96
N LEU A 64 -7.77 18.90 11.82
CA LEU A 64 -7.73 17.46 11.58
C LEU A 64 -6.54 17.19 10.66
N PHE A 65 -5.54 16.51 11.18
CA PHE A 65 -4.29 16.26 10.49
C PHE A 65 -4.10 14.75 10.27
N ALA A 66 -4.46 14.27 9.08
CA ALA A 66 -4.22 12.88 8.72
C ALA A 66 -2.81 12.73 8.16
N THR A 67 -2.08 11.71 8.61
CA THR A 67 -0.70 11.46 8.20
C THR A 67 -0.35 9.98 8.30
N HIS A 68 0.57 9.55 7.47
CA HIS A 68 1.21 8.24 7.52
C HIS A 68 2.58 8.27 8.26
N TYR A 69 3.02 9.44 8.72
CA TYR A 69 4.27 9.58 9.48
C TYR A 69 4.06 9.22 10.94
N HIS A 70 4.50 8.02 11.35
CA HIS A 70 4.38 7.55 12.73
C HIS A 70 5.14 8.44 13.73
N GLU A 71 6.23 9.07 13.31
CA GLU A 71 7.05 9.98 14.11
C GLU A 71 6.25 11.17 14.64
N MET A 72 5.27 11.64 13.87
CA MET A 72 4.41 12.77 14.25
C MET A 72 3.49 12.46 15.43
N THR A 73 3.26 11.19 15.75
CA THR A 73 2.47 10.81 16.94
C THR A 73 3.09 11.30 18.25
N SER A 74 4.39 11.58 18.27
CA SER A 74 5.08 12.14 19.43
C SER A 74 4.73 13.61 19.70
N LEU A 75 4.15 14.31 18.72
CA LEU A 75 3.73 15.72 18.89
C LEU A 75 2.59 15.87 19.89
N SER A 76 1.73 14.86 20.05
CA SER A 76 0.68 14.90 21.09
C SER A 76 1.23 14.99 22.52
N ASP A 77 2.48 14.56 22.73
CA ASP A 77 3.15 14.66 24.03
C ASP A 77 3.74 16.07 24.28
N LYS A 78 3.89 16.88 23.22
CA LYS A 78 4.52 18.21 23.24
C LYS A 78 3.51 19.34 23.06
N LEU A 79 2.52 19.15 22.18
CA LEU A 79 1.56 20.16 21.81
C LEU A 79 0.30 20.02 22.67
N LYS A 80 0.03 21.00 23.52
CA LYS A 80 -1.11 20.96 24.42
C LYS A 80 -2.43 21.01 23.64
N GLY A 81 -3.27 20.00 23.82
CA GLY A 81 -4.56 19.91 23.13
C GLY A 81 -4.48 19.13 21.80
N ALA A 82 -3.31 18.66 21.40
CA ALA A 82 -3.19 17.69 20.32
C ALA A 82 -3.43 16.27 20.86
N GLU A 83 -4.24 15.50 20.16
CA GLU A 83 -4.55 14.12 20.51
C GLU A 83 -4.31 13.21 19.28
N ASN A 84 -3.77 12.03 19.52
CA ASN A 84 -3.66 11.01 18.49
C ASN A 84 -4.99 10.25 18.33
N ALA A 85 -5.37 9.99 17.10
CA ALA A 85 -6.46 9.13 16.75
C ALA A 85 -6.06 8.20 15.60
N THR A 86 -6.68 7.04 15.51
CA THR A 86 -6.44 6.07 14.43
C THR A 86 -7.74 5.44 13.98
N VAL A 87 -7.73 4.89 12.77
CA VAL A 87 -8.85 4.09 12.27
C VAL A 87 -8.73 2.68 12.84
N SER A 88 -9.82 2.19 13.45
CA SER A 88 -9.89 0.85 14.03
C SER A 88 -9.82 -0.22 12.93
N ALA A 89 -8.93 -1.19 13.10
CA ALA A 89 -8.84 -2.35 12.26
C ALA A 89 -8.81 -3.61 13.13
N LYS A 90 -9.42 -4.69 12.65
CA LYS A 90 -9.37 -6.01 13.27
C LYS A 90 -8.69 -6.99 12.33
N GLU A 91 -7.85 -7.82 12.91
CA GLU A 91 -7.28 -8.98 12.21
C GLU A 91 -8.12 -10.21 12.55
N TRP A 92 -8.64 -10.85 11.51
CA TRP A 92 -9.41 -12.08 11.63
C TRP A 92 -8.94 -13.08 10.57
N ASP A 93 -8.49 -14.24 11.01
CA ASP A 93 -8.00 -15.32 10.14
C ASP A 93 -6.91 -14.87 9.12
N GLY A 94 -6.01 -13.97 9.59
CA GLY A 94 -4.95 -13.40 8.76
C GLY A 94 -5.42 -12.36 7.73
N GLU A 95 -6.68 -11.95 7.79
CA GLU A 95 -7.24 -10.85 7.02
C GLU A 95 -7.45 -9.61 7.89
N VAL A 96 -7.33 -8.43 7.29
CA VAL A 96 -7.55 -7.16 7.96
C VAL A 96 -8.91 -6.61 7.57
N ILE A 97 -9.73 -6.34 8.58
CA ILE A 97 -11.05 -5.73 8.42
C ILE A 97 -10.98 -4.31 8.99
N PHE A 98 -11.16 -3.30 8.13
CA PHE A 98 -11.26 -1.91 8.56
C PHE A 98 -12.69 -1.64 9.05
N LEU A 99 -12.81 -1.20 10.30
CA LEU A 99 -14.13 -0.96 10.92
C LEU A 99 -14.70 0.42 10.60
N HIS A 100 -13.93 1.28 9.91
CA HIS A 100 -14.32 2.67 9.62
C HIS A 100 -14.72 3.48 10.87
N GLU A 101 -14.14 3.14 12.01
CA GLU A 101 -14.36 3.79 13.29
C GLU A 101 -13.06 4.47 13.73
N VAL A 102 -13.14 5.74 14.09
CA VAL A 102 -12.00 6.50 14.61
C VAL A 102 -11.95 6.33 16.13
N ILE A 103 -10.83 5.85 16.63
CA ILE A 103 -10.58 5.65 18.05
C ILE A 103 -9.36 6.47 18.52
N LYS A 104 -9.33 6.82 19.81
CA LYS A 104 -8.18 7.49 20.42
C LYS A 104 -6.97 6.55 20.47
N GLY A 105 -5.80 7.10 20.18
CA GLY A 105 -4.53 6.40 20.26
C GLY A 105 -3.76 6.39 18.96
N LYS A 106 -2.65 5.68 18.99
CA LYS A 106 -1.74 5.50 17.84
C LYS A 106 -2.05 4.17 17.16
N ALA A 107 -1.81 4.07 15.87
CA ALA A 107 -1.82 2.78 15.20
C ALA A 107 -0.65 1.92 15.68
N ASP A 108 -0.91 0.67 16.08
CA ASP A 108 0.13 -0.23 16.58
C ASP A 108 1.04 -0.75 15.48
N ARG A 109 0.52 -0.82 14.25
CA ARG A 109 1.24 -1.31 13.06
C ARG A 109 0.60 -0.80 11.76
N SER A 110 1.37 -0.88 10.67
CA SER A 110 0.84 -0.66 9.33
C SER A 110 0.25 -1.96 8.74
N TYR A 111 -0.78 -1.83 7.92
CA TYR A 111 -1.44 -2.95 7.25
C TYR A 111 -1.19 -2.96 5.73
N GLY A 112 -0.21 -2.17 5.25
CA GLY A 112 0.04 -1.99 3.82
C GLY A 112 0.28 -3.29 3.07
N VAL A 113 1.08 -4.22 3.63
CA VAL A 113 1.37 -5.53 3.01
C VAL A 113 0.13 -6.43 2.98
N GLN A 114 -0.72 -6.37 4.02
CA GLN A 114 -1.99 -7.10 4.05
C GLN A 114 -2.97 -6.57 3.01
N VAL A 115 -3.08 -5.23 2.87
CA VAL A 115 -3.89 -4.58 1.84
C VAL A 115 -3.39 -4.95 0.44
N ALA A 116 -2.08 -4.98 0.22
CA ALA A 116 -1.50 -5.41 -1.05
C ALA A 116 -1.89 -6.85 -1.40
N ARG A 117 -1.92 -7.76 -0.42
CA ARG A 117 -2.40 -9.13 -0.59
C ARG A 117 -3.88 -9.17 -0.97
N LEU A 118 -4.72 -8.41 -0.27
CA LEU A 118 -6.16 -8.32 -0.56
C LEU A 118 -6.44 -7.72 -1.95
N ALA A 119 -5.58 -6.81 -2.40
CA ALA A 119 -5.64 -6.23 -3.74
C ALA A 119 -5.17 -7.19 -4.85
N GLY A 120 -4.73 -8.41 -4.51
CA GLY A 120 -4.36 -9.44 -5.48
C GLY A 120 -2.92 -9.37 -5.96
N LEU A 121 -1.99 -8.74 -5.22
CA LEU A 121 -0.57 -8.82 -5.56
C LEU A 121 -0.10 -10.29 -5.52
N PRO A 122 0.82 -10.70 -6.43
CA PRO A 122 1.36 -12.06 -6.43
C PRO A 122 1.94 -12.45 -5.05
N THR A 123 1.68 -13.67 -4.62
CA THR A 123 2.09 -14.17 -3.29
C THR A 123 3.59 -14.00 -3.05
N THR A 124 4.42 -14.26 -4.07
CA THR A 124 5.88 -14.09 -4.00
C THR A 124 6.29 -12.64 -3.70
N VAL A 125 5.57 -11.66 -4.24
CA VAL A 125 5.81 -10.24 -3.98
C VAL A 125 5.39 -9.89 -2.55
N VAL A 126 4.25 -10.38 -2.09
CA VAL A 126 3.74 -10.15 -0.73
C VAL A 126 4.68 -10.76 0.32
N GLU A 127 5.14 -11.99 0.12
CA GLU A 127 6.10 -12.65 1.03
C GLU A 127 7.43 -11.88 1.08
N ARG A 128 7.92 -11.44 -0.08
CA ARG A 128 9.14 -10.62 -0.11
C ARG A 128 8.95 -9.28 0.60
N ALA A 129 7.81 -8.61 0.39
CA ALA A 129 7.49 -7.35 1.07
C ALA A 129 7.45 -7.51 2.59
N LYS A 130 6.89 -8.62 3.12
CA LYS A 130 6.92 -8.94 4.55
C LYS A 130 8.34 -9.07 5.09
N ALA A 131 9.19 -9.83 4.41
CA ALA A 131 10.58 -10.03 4.81
C ALA A 131 11.37 -8.72 4.82
N VAL A 132 11.16 -7.85 3.84
CA VAL A 132 11.77 -6.52 3.78
C VAL A 132 11.26 -5.64 4.92
N LEU A 133 9.95 -5.61 5.17
CA LEU A 133 9.37 -4.81 6.25
C LEU A 133 9.92 -5.22 7.62
N GLU A 134 9.96 -6.52 7.92
CA GLU A 134 10.56 -7.03 9.17
C GLU A 134 12.02 -6.63 9.35
N ALA A 135 12.81 -6.66 8.27
CA ALA A 135 14.21 -6.25 8.32
C ALA A 135 14.36 -4.75 8.59
N LEU A 136 13.51 -3.91 7.98
CA LEU A 136 13.49 -2.47 8.21
C LEU A 136 13.06 -2.12 9.63
N GLU A 137 12.02 -2.76 10.16
CA GLU A 137 11.55 -2.56 11.53
C GLU A 137 12.60 -2.99 12.59
N LYS A 138 13.28 -4.10 12.37
CA LYS A 138 14.39 -4.54 13.23
C LYS A 138 15.58 -3.58 13.16
N GLY A 139 15.88 -3.03 11.99
CA GLY A 139 16.94 -2.03 11.80
C GLY A 139 16.65 -0.71 12.51
N GLN A 140 15.41 -0.27 12.55
CA GLN A 140 15.00 0.93 13.30
C GLN A 140 15.12 0.73 14.83
N SER A 141 14.92 -0.48 15.32
CA SER A 141 15.00 -0.80 16.75
C SER A 141 16.44 -0.88 17.28
N GLN A 142 17.46 -1.00 16.43
CA GLN A 142 18.87 -1.23 16.81
C GLN A 142 19.82 -0.07 16.49
N HIS A 143 19.41 1.20 16.63
CA HIS A 143 20.22 2.40 16.32
C HIS A 143 20.42 2.64 14.83
N ALA A 144 19.86 3.74 14.34
CA ALA A 144 20.24 4.56 13.17
C ALA A 144 21.34 4.01 12.21
N ALA A 145 21.33 2.75 11.90
CA ALA A 145 22.14 2.18 10.85
C ALA A 145 21.46 2.48 9.50
N ASN A 146 22.24 3.10 8.64
CA ASN A 146 21.89 3.56 7.30
C ASN A 146 20.92 2.59 6.60
N PRO A 147 19.67 2.99 6.26
CA PRO A 147 18.70 2.11 5.60
C PRO A 147 19.24 1.50 4.30
N LYS A 148 20.16 2.16 3.62
CA LYS A 148 20.87 1.63 2.46
C LYS A 148 21.68 0.38 2.77
N ALA A 149 22.39 0.35 3.89
CA ALA A 149 23.21 -0.81 4.26
C ALA A 149 22.34 -2.05 4.56
N ILE A 150 21.13 -1.84 5.11
CA ILE A 150 20.18 -2.93 5.39
C ILE A 150 19.59 -3.48 4.09
N ILE A 151 19.37 -2.63 3.09
CA ILE A 151 18.84 -3.04 1.79
C ILE A 151 19.92 -3.73 0.95
N ASP A 152 21.18 -3.27 1.04
CA ASP A 152 22.31 -3.84 0.32
C ASP A 152 22.77 -5.21 0.89
N ASP A 153 22.62 -5.43 2.20
CA ASP A 153 22.88 -6.71 2.88
C ASP A 153 21.72 -7.72 2.78
N LEU A 154 20.51 -7.28 2.38
CA LEU A 154 19.45 -8.22 2.06
C LEU A 154 19.80 -8.90 0.74
N PRO A 155 19.97 -10.24 0.73
CA PRO A 155 20.31 -10.97 -0.49
C PRO A 155 19.20 -10.76 -1.53
N LEU A 156 19.32 -9.70 -2.31
CA LEU A 156 18.36 -9.33 -3.36
C LEU A 156 18.26 -10.43 -4.43
N PHE A 157 19.25 -11.33 -4.49
CA PHE A 157 19.35 -12.36 -5.53
C PHE A 157 19.75 -13.76 -5.01
N SER A 158 20.01 -13.95 -3.72
CA SER A 158 20.54 -15.21 -3.20
C SER A 158 19.52 -16.06 -2.45
N ALA A 159 18.30 -16.11 -2.88
CA ALA A 159 17.35 -17.20 -2.68
C ALA A 159 15.97 -16.79 -3.22
N MET A 160 15.87 -16.54 -4.51
CA MET A 160 14.70 -17.12 -5.15
C MET A 160 14.92 -18.62 -4.97
N PRO A 161 14.10 -19.35 -4.20
CA PRO A 161 14.03 -20.77 -4.42
C PRO A 161 13.82 -20.89 -5.93
N ALA A 162 14.71 -21.63 -6.60
CA ALA A 162 14.52 -21.90 -8.02
C ALA A 162 13.05 -22.24 -8.18
N PRO A 163 12.33 -21.59 -9.11
CA PRO A 163 10.88 -21.81 -9.24
C PRO A 163 10.76 -23.32 -9.23
N THR A 164 10.14 -23.87 -8.21
CA THR A 164 9.81 -25.29 -8.17
C THR A 164 9.18 -25.53 -9.51
N PRO A 165 9.76 -26.41 -10.37
CA PRO A 165 9.23 -26.57 -11.69
C PRO A 165 7.76 -26.81 -11.49
N VAL A 166 6.93 -25.87 -11.92
CA VAL A 166 5.49 -26.05 -11.95
C VAL A 166 5.34 -27.39 -12.63
N PRO A 167 4.80 -28.43 -11.98
CA PRO A 167 4.67 -29.72 -12.62
C PRO A 167 4.00 -29.39 -13.95
N LYS A 168 4.71 -29.63 -15.07
CA LYS A 168 4.14 -29.40 -16.40
C LYS A 168 2.79 -30.05 -16.32
N ALA A 169 1.72 -29.25 -16.37
CA ALA A 169 0.38 -29.75 -16.36
C ALA A 169 0.40 -30.87 -17.40
N LYS A 170 0.14 -32.11 -16.99
CA LYS A 170 0.07 -33.21 -17.92
C LYS A 170 -0.93 -32.76 -18.96
N GLU A 171 -0.48 -32.63 -20.22
CA GLU A 171 -1.34 -32.23 -21.30
C GLU A 171 -2.63 -33.05 -21.17
N SER A 172 -3.72 -32.39 -20.94
CA SER A 172 -5.01 -33.01 -20.72
C SER A 172 -5.33 -33.85 -21.96
N ALA A 173 -5.82 -35.07 -21.78
CA ALA A 173 -6.26 -35.90 -22.88
C ALA A 173 -7.34 -35.19 -23.74
N VAL A 174 -8.04 -34.25 -23.15
CA VAL A 174 -9.02 -33.39 -23.81
C VAL A 174 -8.34 -32.34 -24.68
N GLU A 175 -7.28 -31.69 -24.19
CA GLU A 175 -6.50 -30.69 -24.96
C GLU A 175 -5.88 -31.33 -26.22
N LYS A 176 -5.29 -32.51 -26.07
CA LYS A 176 -4.78 -33.24 -27.25
C LYS A 176 -5.88 -33.56 -28.26
N ALA A 177 -7.01 -34.08 -27.77
CA ALA A 177 -8.10 -34.43 -28.67
C ALA A 177 -8.72 -33.18 -29.35
N LEU A 178 -8.68 -32.03 -28.68
CA LEU A 178 -9.17 -30.76 -29.21
C LEU A 178 -8.30 -30.20 -30.34
N LEU A 179 -6.97 -30.39 -30.24
CA LEU A 179 -6.02 -29.95 -31.27
C LEU A 179 -6.14 -30.72 -32.59
N ASP A 180 -6.63 -31.95 -32.53
CA ASP A 180 -6.79 -32.82 -33.72
C ASP A 180 -8.13 -32.58 -34.43
N ILE A 181 -9.02 -31.74 -33.90
CA ILE A 181 -10.32 -31.46 -34.48
C ILE A 181 -10.23 -30.31 -35.50
N LEU A 182 -10.70 -30.55 -36.69
CA LEU A 182 -10.88 -29.54 -37.73
C LEU A 182 -12.38 -29.18 -37.85
N PRO A 183 -12.84 -28.12 -37.16
CA PRO A 183 -14.28 -27.84 -37.01
C PRO A 183 -15.00 -27.59 -38.36
N ASP A 184 -14.27 -27.03 -39.32
CA ASP A 184 -14.83 -26.69 -40.65
C ASP A 184 -15.05 -27.92 -41.53
N GLU A 185 -14.51 -29.08 -41.20
CA GLU A 185 -14.68 -30.33 -41.92
C GLU A 185 -15.75 -31.24 -41.33
N LEU A 186 -16.34 -30.86 -40.17
CA LEU A 186 -17.31 -31.64 -39.44
C LEU A 186 -18.76 -31.33 -39.89
N THR A 187 -19.52 -32.35 -40.10
CA THR A 187 -20.98 -32.21 -40.20
C THR A 187 -21.57 -31.93 -38.79
N PRO A 188 -22.78 -31.34 -38.70
CA PRO A 188 -23.41 -31.06 -37.38
C PRO A 188 -23.58 -32.32 -36.52
N ARG A 189 -23.75 -33.48 -37.08
CA ARG A 189 -23.88 -34.76 -36.37
C ARG A 189 -22.53 -35.24 -35.82
N GLU A 190 -21.48 -35.07 -36.61
CA GLU A 190 -20.10 -35.44 -36.18
C GLU A 190 -19.61 -34.47 -35.09
N ALA A 191 -19.89 -33.18 -35.24
CA ALA A 191 -19.56 -32.19 -34.20
C ALA A 191 -20.21 -32.52 -32.85
N LEU A 192 -21.46 -32.98 -32.85
CA LEU A 192 -22.14 -33.42 -31.62
C LEU A 192 -21.48 -34.68 -31.04
N GLN A 193 -21.08 -35.64 -31.87
CA GLN A 193 -20.37 -36.85 -31.43
C GLN A 193 -19.04 -36.50 -30.79
N VAL A 194 -18.26 -35.62 -31.42
CA VAL A 194 -16.99 -35.13 -30.89
C VAL A 194 -17.16 -34.49 -29.51
N LEU A 195 -18.24 -33.72 -29.27
CA LEU A 195 -18.53 -33.16 -27.96
C LEU A 195 -18.80 -34.23 -26.90
N TYR A 196 -19.50 -35.30 -27.26
CA TYR A 196 -19.69 -36.42 -26.31
C TYR A 196 -18.40 -37.16 -26.03
N ASP A 197 -17.53 -37.34 -27.02
CA ASP A 197 -16.23 -38.02 -26.85
C ASP A 197 -15.27 -37.18 -26.00
N LEU A 198 -15.25 -35.85 -26.15
CA LEU A 198 -14.49 -34.95 -25.29
C LEU A 198 -15.00 -34.96 -23.86
N LYS A 199 -16.32 -34.96 -23.68
CA LYS A 199 -16.95 -35.02 -22.35
C LYS A 199 -16.61 -36.32 -21.63
N ALA A 200 -16.55 -37.45 -22.33
CA ALA A 200 -16.17 -38.75 -21.79
C ALA A 200 -14.70 -38.81 -21.33
N LYS A 201 -13.83 -37.90 -21.82
CA LYS A 201 -12.42 -37.80 -21.43
C LYS A 201 -12.18 -36.91 -20.19
N ILE A 202 -13.20 -36.21 -19.72
CA ILE A 202 -13.15 -35.32 -18.53
C ILE A 202 -13.47 -36.09 -17.25
N GLY A 203 -14.09 -37.27 -17.35
CA GLY A 203 -14.57 -38.11 -16.25
C GLY A 203 -13.49 -38.95 -15.60
#